data_f810f64a40618b4e43995a2e892b9dfe
#
_entry.id   f810f64a40618b4e43995a2e892b9dfe
#
_cell.length_a   1.000
_cell.length_b   1.000
_cell.length_c   1.000
_cell.angle_alpha   90.00
_cell.angle_beta   90.00
_cell.angle_gamma   90.00
#
_symmetry.space_group_name_H-M   'P 1'
#
loop_
_entity.id
_entity.type
_entity.pdbx_description
1 polymer ?
#
loop_
_entity_poly.entity_id
_entity_poly.type
_entity_poly.pdbx_seq_one_letter_code
_entity_poly.pdbx_strand_id
1 'polypeptide(L)'
;MHGRPAGSVMTVEFELDGQKFVALNGGPHFKFNEAVSFQVHCETQEEIDYFWTRLTDGGAEGPCGWLKDKYGLSWQIVPTALAELLLDPDAKKSQRVTKAFLQMKKFDLAALRRAYQGQNP
;
A
#
# COMPACT_ATOMS: atom_id res chain seq x y z
N MET A 1 -16.42 16.92 22.67
CA MET A 1 -15.28 17.72 22.27
C MET A 1 -13.98 16.94 22.34
N HIS A 2 -12.97 17.40 21.67
CA HIS A 2 -11.71 16.65 21.64
C HIS A 2 -10.82 16.89 22.86
N GLY A 3 -11.18 17.78 23.77
CA GLY A 3 -10.42 18.02 25.00
C GLY A 3 -9.04 18.66 24.81
N ARG A 4 -8.77 19.26 23.67
CA ARG A 4 -7.49 19.86 23.35
C ARG A 4 -7.44 21.32 23.80
N PRO A 5 -6.25 21.85 24.12
CA PRO A 5 -6.13 23.26 24.49
C PRO A 5 -6.60 24.19 23.37
N ALA A 6 -7.03 25.38 23.75
CA ALA A 6 -7.35 26.43 22.79
C ALA A 6 -6.11 26.70 21.91
N GLY A 7 -6.31 26.90 20.61
CA GLY A 7 -5.24 27.08 19.65
C GLY A 7 -4.74 25.82 19.00
N SER A 8 -5.15 24.62 19.48
CA SER A 8 -4.82 23.36 18.85
C SER A 8 -5.57 23.21 17.53
N VAL A 9 -4.97 22.53 16.57
CA VAL A 9 -5.60 22.24 15.29
C VAL A 9 -6.63 21.13 15.49
N MET A 10 -7.89 21.39 15.08
CA MET A 10 -8.95 20.41 15.18
C MET A 10 -9.07 19.56 13.92
N THR A 11 -8.98 20.20 12.75
CA THR A 11 -9.11 19.50 11.46
C THR A 11 -8.02 19.98 10.50
N VAL A 12 -7.63 19.08 9.60
CA VAL A 12 -6.73 19.39 8.50
C VAL A 12 -7.36 18.87 7.23
N GLU A 13 -7.60 19.76 6.26
CA GLU A 13 -8.02 19.36 4.92
C GLU A 13 -6.80 19.12 4.06
N PHE A 14 -6.83 18.07 3.24
CA PHE A 14 -5.75 17.76 2.33
C PHE A 14 -6.30 17.02 1.12
N GLU A 15 -5.50 16.92 0.07
CA GLU A 15 -5.87 16.20 -1.14
C GLU A 15 -4.87 15.08 -1.43
N LEU A 16 -5.40 13.96 -1.90
CA LEU A 16 -4.62 12.86 -2.45
C LEU A 16 -5.21 12.53 -3.82
N ASP A 17 -4.41 12.70 -4.84
CA ASP A 17 -4.80 12.41 -6.22
C ASP A 17 -6.15 13.07 -6.61
N GLY A 18 -6.29 14.35 -6.26
CA GLY A 18 -7.50 15.13 -6.54
C GLY A 18 -8.68 14.89 -5.63
N GLN A 19 -8.61 13.90 -4.75
CA GLN A 19 -9.65 13.59 -3.79
C GLN A 19 -9.41 14.32 -2.48
N LYS A 20 -10.44 15.00 -1.97
CA LYS A 20 -10.35 15.73 -0.70
C LYS A 20 -10.53 14.80 0.48
N PHE A 21 -9.74 15.02 1.51
CA PHE A 21 -9.80 14.31 2.78
C PHE A 21 -9.77 15.31 3.92
N VAL A 22 -10.31 14.90 5.06
CA VAL A 22 -10.27 15.69 6.29
C VAL A 22 -9.72 14.79 7.40
N ALA A 23 -8.65 15.24 8.04
CA ALA A 23 -8.15 14.58 9.24
C ALA A 23 -8.73 15.30 10.46
N LEU A 24 -9.37 14.55 11.32
CA LEU A 24 -9.94 15.06 12.56
C LEU A 24 -9.02 14.72 13.73
N ASN A 25 -8.64 15.72 14.50
CA ASN A 25 -7.88 15.54 15.73
C ASN A 25 -8.82 15.20 16.87
N GLY A 26 -9.39 14.00 16.86
CA GLY A 26 -10.48 13.59 17.74
C GLY A 26 -10.08 12.89 19.01
N GLY A 27 -8.77 12.78 19.28
CA GLY A 27 -8.27 12.07 20.46
C GLY A 27 -8.06 10.57 20.22
N PRO A 28 -7.69 9.81 21.24
CA PRO A 28 -7.19 8.44 21.08
C PRO A 28 -8.26 7.35 21.21
N HIS A 29 -9.54 7.66 21.17
CA HIS A 29 -10.61 6.68 21.36
C HIS A 29 -10.68 5.63 20.27
N PHE A 30 -10.39 6.02 19.01
CA PHE A 30 -10.46 5.13 17.87
C PHE A 30 -9.08 5.01 17.25
N LYS A 31 -8.74 3.80 16.85
CA LYS A 31 -7.47 3.51 16.17
C LYS A 31 -7.74 2.96 14.79
N PHE A 32 -6.87 3.27 13.85
CA PHE A 32 -6.92 2.63 12.54
C PHE A 32 -6.66 1.14 12.65
N ASN A 33 -7.26 0.40 11.74
CA ASN A 33 -7.00 -1.03 11.60
C ASN A 33 -7.02 -1.42 10.12
N GLU A 34 -6.82 -2.68 9.84
CA GLU A 34 -6.68 -3.20 8.48
C GLU A 34 -8.02 -3.36 7.74
N ALA A 35 -9.15 -3.04 8.39
CA ALA A 35 -10.46 -3.13 7.73
C ALA A 35 -10.61 -2.13 6.58
N VAL A 36 -9.83 -1.04 6.61
CA VAL A 36 -9.76 -0.04 5.54
C VAL A 36 -8.31 0.16 5.16
N SER A 37 -8.04 0.20 3.87
CA SER A 37 -6.72 0.54 3.35
C SER A 37 -6.85 1.42 2.12
N PHE A 38 -5.84 2.23 1.87
CA PHE A 38 -5.74 2.99 0.64
C PHE A 38 -4.78 2.27 -0.29
N GLN A 39 -5.12 2.21 -1.58
CA GLN A 39 -4.27 1.62 -2.58
C GLN A 39 -3.57 2.70 -3.39
N VAL A 40 -2.27 2.54 -3.59
CA VAL A 40 -1.49 3.35 -4.51
C VAL A 40 -1.08 2.44 -5.67
N HIS A 41 -1.52 2.78 -6.87
CA HIS A 41 -1.19 2.03 -8.08
C HIS A 41 0.05 2.63 -8.71
N CYS A 42 1.08 1.81 -8.90
CA CYS A 42 2.38 2.23 -9.39
C CYS A 42 2.68 1.57 -10.74
N GLU A 43 3.20 2.37 -11.66
CA GLU A 43 3.57 1.89 -12.99
C GLU A 43 4.98 1.31 -13.03
N THR A 44 5.89 1.82 -12.18
CA THR A 44 7.30 1.48 -12.22
C THR A 44 7.79 1.01 -10.86
N GLN A 45 8.92 0.30 -10.85
CA GLN A 45 9.58 -0.09 -9.61
C GLN A 45 10.03 1.14 -8.81
N GLU A 46 10.44 2.19 -9.49
CA GLU A 46 10.87 3.42 -8.83
C GLU A 46 9.73 4.05 -8.02
N GLU A 47 8.52 4.05 -8.57
CA GLU A 47 7.35 4.54 -7.84
C GLU A 47 7.02 3.65 -6.64
N ILE A 48 7.09 2.33 -6.82
CA ILE A 48 6.87 1.38 -5.71
C ILE A 48 7.85 1.66 -4.58
N ASP A 49 9.13 1.77 -4.91
CA ASP A 49 10.20 2.02 -3.93
C ASP A 49 9.98 3.36 -3.22
N TYR A 50 9.60 4.39 -3.97
CA TYR A 50 9.36 5.72 -3.44
C TYR A 50 8.25 5.72 -2.37
N PHE A 51 7.08 5.20 -2.72
CA PHE A 51 5.96 5.18 -1.79
C PHE A 51 6.19 4.23 -0.63
N TRP A 52 6.82 3.08 -0.89
CA TRP A 52 7.11 2.13 0.16
C TRP A 52 8.03 2.71 1.21
N THR A 53 9.13 3.32 0.78
CA THR A 53 10.12 3.89 1.70
C THR A 53 9.51 5.01 2.53
N ARG A 54 8.76 5.90 1.89
CA ARG A 54 8.20 7.05 2.59
C ARG A 54 7.06 6.69 3.53
N LEU A 55 6.20 5.79 3.12
CA LEU A 55 5.03 5.43 3.93
C LEU A 55 5.37 4.46 5.06
N THR A 56 6.40 3.63 4.91
CA THR A 56 6.83 2.76 6.00
C THR A 56 7.69 3.47 7.04
N ASP A 57 8.17 4.67 6.75
CA ASP A 57 9.00 5.43 7.69
C ASP A 57 8.19 5.74 8.97
N GLY A 58 8.66 5.21 10.09
CA GLY A 58 7.94 5.30 11.36
C GLY A 58 6.76 4.35 11.49
N GLY A 59 6.48 3.58 10.46
CA GLY A 59 5.41 2.58 10.44
C GLY A 59 5.95 1.17 10.40
N ALA A 60 5.29 0.30 9.62
CA ALA A 60 5.66 -1.12 9.56
C ALA A 60 5.40 -1.69 8.17
N GLU A 61 6.31 -2.55 7.73
CA GLU A 61 6.13 -3.33 6.50
C GLU A 61 5.18 -4.50 6.77
N GLY A 62 4.35 -4.81 5.78
CA GLY A 62 3.49 -5.98 5.80
C GLY A 62 3.70 -6.86 4.58
N PRO A 63 2.94 -7.94 4.46
CA PRO A 63 3.03 -8.86 3.33
C PRO A 63 2.27 -8.33 2.11
N CYS A 64 2.65 -8.81 0.93
CA CYS A 64 1.89 -8.64 -0.33
C CYS A 64 1.57 -7.18 -0.65
N GLY A 65 2.54 -6.29 -0.45
CA GLY A 65 2.37 -4.88 -0.76
C GLY A 65 1.65 -4.06 0.30
N TRP A 66 1.25 -4.68 1.40
CA TRP A 66 0.63 -3.98 2.52
C TRP A 66 1.68 -3.33 3.41
N LEU A 67 1.33 -2.20 3.97
CA LEU A 67 2.14 -1.53 4.99
C LEU A 67 1.21 -0.74 5.93
N LYS A 68 1.75 -0.35 7.07
CA LYS A 68 1.11 0.66 7.94
C LYS A 68 2.01 1.87 7.99
N ASP A 69 1.41 3.05 7.88
CA ASP A 69 2.17 4.27 8.05
C ASP A 69 2.37 4.58 9.55
N LYS A 70 3.09 5.66 9.83
CA LYS A 70 3.38 6.03 11.22
C LYS A 70 2.14 6.35 12.07
N TYR A 71 0.99 6.55 11.43
CA TYR A 71 -0.28 6.80 12.12
C TYR A 71 -1.10 5.53 12.29
N GLY A 72 -0.65 4.39 11.76
CA GLY A 72 -1.36 3.13 11.81
C GLY A 72 -2.35 2.91 10.67
N LEU A 73 -2.43 3.84 9.72
CA LEU A 73 -3.27 3.67 8.54
C LEU A 73 -2.64 2.67 7.60
N SER A 74 -3.45 1.74 7.10
CA SER A 74 -2.99 0.70 6.18
C SER A 74 -2.99 1.19 4.74
N TRP A 75 -1.96 0.80 4.01
CA TRP A 75 -1.78 1.11 2.60
C TRP A 75 -1.40 -0.16 1.85
N GLN A 76 -1.76 -0.20 0.58
CA GLN A 76 -1.30 -1.22 -0.35
C GLN A 76 -0.59 -0.52 -1.50
N ILE A 77 0.67 -0.85 -1.71
CA ILE A 77 1.46 -0.30 -2.81
C ILE A 77 1.52 -1.37 -3.90
N VAL A 78 0.74 -1.17 -4.95
CA VAL A 78 0.41 -2.22 -5.91
C VAL A 78 0.85 -1.81 -7.32
N PRO A 79 1.65 -2.65 -8.01
CA PRO A 79 1.94 -2.39 -9.42
C PRO A 79 0.71 -2.60 -10.28
N THR A 80 0.47 -1.69 -11.21
CA THR A 80 -0.65 -1.81 -12.15
C THR A 80 -0.55 -3.09 -12.96
N ALA A 81 0.66 -3.53 -13.26
CA ALA A 81 0.90 -4.77 -14.01
C ALA A 81 0.43 -6.03 -13.29
N LEU A 82 0.29 -6.00 -11.95
CA LEU A 82 -0.07 -7.20 -11.19
C LEU A 82 -1.42 -7.77 -11.63
N ALA A 83 -2.43 -6.92 -11.79
CA ALA A 83 -3.75 -7.36 -12.22
C ALA A 83 -3.70 -8.04 -13.59
N GLU A 84 -2.93 -7.47 -14.51
CA GLU A 84 -2.76 -8.06 -15.84
C GLU A 84 -2.13 -9.44 -15.78
N LEU A 85 -1.09 -9.59 -14.96
CA LEU A 85 -0.39 -10.87 -14.81
C LEU A 85 -1.28 -11.93 -14.15
N LEU A 86 -2.11 -11.53 -13.18
CA LEU A 86 -3.00 -12.45 -12.47
C LEU A 86 -4.22 -12.86 -13.31
N LEU A 87 -4.66 -12.00 -14.23
CA LEU A 87 -5.81 -12.26 -15.08
C LEU A 87 -5.46 -12.97 -16.37
N ASP A 88 -4.20 -13.38 -16.55
CA ASP A 88 -3.78 -14.13 -17.73
C ASP A 88 -4.61 -15.42 -17.82
N PRO A 89 -5.16 -15.75 -19.02
CA PRO A 89 -5.95 -16.98 -19.18
C PRO A 89 -5.14 -18.27 -19.00
N ASP A 90 -3.81 -18.19 -19.10
CA ASP A 90 -2.96 -19.35 -18.79
C ASP A 90 -2.84 -19.48 -17.26
N ALA A 91 -3.53 -20.50 -16.73
CA ALA A 91 -3.58 -20.73 -15.29
C ALA A 91 -2.20 -21.01 -14.68
N LYS A 92 -1.29 -21.62 -15.44
CA LYS A 92 0.07 -21.88 -14.93
C LYS A 92 0.85 -20.58 -14.73
N LYS A 93 0.70 -19.64 -15.63
CA LYS A 93 1.35 -18.33 -15.53
C LYS A 93 0.81 -17.54 -14.33
N SER A 94 -0.50 -17.46 -14.20
CA SER A 94 -1.11 -16.73 -13.09
C SER A 94 -0.79 -17.37 -11.74
N GLN A 95 -0.73 -18.70 -11.67
CA GLN A 95 -0.35 -19.41 -10.44
C GLN A 95 1.10 -19.13 -10.05
N ARG A 96 2.02 -19.07 -11.00
CA ARG A 96 3.42 -18.73 -10.72
C ARG A 96 3.55 -17.32 -10.16
N VAL A 97 2.81 -16.38 -10.71
CA VAL A 97 2.80 -14.99 -10.22
C VAL A 97 2.21 -14.94 -8.81
N THR A 98 1.10 -15.62 -8.57
CA THR A 98 0.46 -15.70 -7.26
C THR A 98 1.43 -16.23 -6.21
N LYS A 99 2.09 -17.34 -6.52
CA LYS A 99 3.06 -17.95 -5.62
C LYS A 99 4.21 -16.99 -5.30
N ALA A 100 4.67 -16.24 -6.30
CA ALA A 100 5.76 -15.29 -6.12
C ALA A 100 5.32 -14.12 -5.22
N PHE A 101 4.19 -13.48 -5.51
CA PHE A 101 3.81 -12.28 -4.75
C PHE A 101 3.41 -12.60 -3.31
N LEU A 102 2.92 -13.81 -3.03
CA LEU A 102 2.60 -14.21 -1.67
C LEU A 102 3.83 -14.28 -0.76
N GLN A 103 5.02 -14.37 -1.33
CA GLN A 103 6.28 -14.39 -0.59
C GLN A 103 6.90 -12.98 -0.43
N MET A 104 6.29 -11.97 -1.02
CA MET A 104 6.84 -10.62 -1.03
C MET A 104 6.27 -9.76 0.10
N LYS A 105 7.06 -8.78 0.54
CA LYS A 105 6.58 -7.61 1.26
C LYS A 105 6.39 -6.49 0.24
N LYS A 106 7.43 -5.71 -0.03
CA LYS A 106 7.42 -4.78 -1.15
C LYS A 106 7.42 -5.55 -2.46
N PHE A 107 6.57 -5.16 -3.40
CA PHE A 107 6.55 -5.83 -4.70
C PHE A 107 7.80 -5.53 -5.51
N ASP A 108 8.32 -6.59 -6.12
CA ASP A 108 9.45 -6.55 -7.04
C ASP A 108 8.93 -6.93 -8.43
N LEU A 109 8.78 -5.93 -9.31
CA LEU A 109 8.23 -6.13 -10.65
C LEU A 109 9.06 -7.09 -11.49
N ALA A 110 10.38 -7.00 -11.39
CA ALA A 110 11.27 -7.90 -12.17
C ALA A 110 11.07 -9.35 -11.74
N ALA A 111 10.94 -9.60 -10.43
CA ALA A 111 10.69 -10.93 -9.91
C ALA A 111 9.32 -11.46 -10.32
N LEU A 112 8.29 -10.61 -10.31
CA LEU A 112 6.95 -10.99 -10.76
C LEU A 112 6.96 -11.39 -12.25
N ARG A 113 7.68 -10.64 -13.08
CA ARG A 113 7.80 -10.95 -14.50
C ARG A 113 8.58 -12.22 -14.76
N ARG A 114 9.65 -12.46 -14.01
CA ARG A 114 10.39 -13.73 -14.09
C ARG A 114 9.50 -14.91 -13.71
N ALA A 115 8.72 -14.78 -12.64
CA ALA A 115 7.77 -15.82 -12.24
C ALA A 115 6.73 -16.08 -13.33
N TYR A 116 6.20 -15.01 -13.92
CA TYR A 116 5.24 -15.10 -15.02
C TYR A 116 5.80 -15.88 -16.19
N GLN A 117 7.07 -15.66 -16.52
CA GLN A 117 7.76 -16.31 -17.64
C GLN A 117 8.24 -17.73 -17.29
N GLY A 118 8.08 -18.17 -16.05
CA GLY A 118 8.53 -19.48 -15.60
C GLY A 118 10.03 -19.55 -15.31
N GLN A 119 10.68 -18.40 -15.13
CA GLN A 119 12.09 -18.32 -14.79
C GLN A 119 12.29 -18.32 -13.28
N ASN A 120 13.32 -18.99 -12.81
CA ASN A 120 13.70 -18.93 -11.40
C ASN A 120 14.29 -17.56 -11.07
N PRO A 121 14.01 -17.05 -9.87
CA PRO A 121 14.60 -15.79 -9.42
C PRO A 121 16.11 -15.87 -9.23
#